data_872b7f4505ec028e31a5a1f7e5805d79
#
_entry.id   872b7f4505ec028e31a5a1f7e5805d79
#
_cell.length_a   1.000
_cell.length_b   1.000
_cell.length_c   1.000
_cell.angle_alpha   90.00
_cell.angle_beta   90.00
_cell.angle_gamma   90.00
#
_symmetry.space_group_name_H-M   'P 1'
#
loop_
_entity.id
_entity.type
_entity.pdbx_description
1 polymer ?
#
loop_
_entity_poly.entity_id
_entity_poly.type
_entity_poly.pdbx_seq_one_letter_code
_entity_poly.pdbx_strand_id
1 'polypeptide(L)'
;AACAVAERSLPEREVHAAIHDGLLVLLDSLATEDWPTVYIKWELGLLKEIGYGLDLSECAATGAKDDLVWVSPRTGRAVSRAAGEAYRDKLLTLPAFLLTPGGVGGEEEIAAGLKLTGYFLERNLFAPHGASLPAARQRLGERLRAISAV
;
A
#
# COMPACT_ATOMS: atom_id res chain seq x y z
N ALA A 1 -1.21 -4.77 -13.67
CA ALA A 1 -0.37 -4.44 -12.50
C ALA A 1 -0.41 -5.56 -11.47
N ALA A 2 -1.58 -5.91 -10.89
CA ALA A 2 -1.70 -6.91 -9.82
C ALA A 2 -1.02 -8.24 -10.17
N CYS A 3 -1.35 -8.82 -11.31
CA CYS A 3 -0.75 -10.09 -11.75
C CYS A 3 0.78 -10.01 -11.87
N ALA A 4 1.33 -8.91 -12.40
CA ALA A 4 2.77 -8.74 -12.55
C ALA A 4 3.47 -8.57 -11.18
N VAL A 5 2.81 -7.96 -10.21
CA VAL A 5 3.31 -7.86 -8.84
C VAL A 5 3.26 -9.22 -8.16
N ALA A 6 2.13 -9.93 -8.24
CA ALA A 6 1.96 -11.26 -7.65
C ALA A 6 2.98 -12.27 -8.21
N GLU A 7 3.12 -12.34 -9.54
CA GLU A 7 4.05 -13.25 -10.22
C GLU A 7 5.50 -13.09 -9.74
N ARG A 8 5.91 -11.85 -9.48
CA ARG A 8 7.28 -11.56 -9.04
C ARG A 8 7.50 -11.61 -7.53
N SER A 9 6.42 -11.66 -6.77
CA SER A 9 6.46 -11.57 -5.30
C SER A 9 6.24 -12.89 -4.61
N LEU A 10 5.54 -13.83 -5.27
CA LEU A 10 5.13 -15.10 -4.67
C LEU A 10 5.99 -16.24 -5.21
N PRO A 11 6.42 -17.17 -4.35
CA PRO A 11 7.09 -18.39 -4.78
C PRO A 11 6.17 -19.24 -5.66
N GLU A 12 6.77 -19.91 -6.65
CA GLU A 12 6.03 -20.85 -7.48
C GLU A 12 5.55 -22.06 -6.65
N ARG A 13 4.32 -22.53 -6.95
CA ARG A 13 3.72 -23.72 -6.36
C ARG A 13 3.41 -23.65 -4.87
N GLU A 14 3.42 -22.46 -4.27
CA GLU A 14 2.90 -22.26 -2.93
C GLU A 14 1.44 -21.76 -2.97
N VAL A 15 0.65 -22.19 -2.01
CA VAL A 15 -0.75 -21.78 -1.91
C VAL A 15 -0.87 -20.53 -1.05
N HIS A 16 -1.29 -19.43 -1.67
CA HIS A 16 -1.55 -18.15 -1.00
C HIS A 16 -3.04 -17.79 -1.14
N ALA A 17 -3.90 -18.50 -0.40
CA ALA A 17 -5.35 -18.37 -0.51
C ALA A 17 -5.82 -16.93 -0.31
N ALA A 18 -5.30 -16.22 0.69
CA ALA A 18 -5.69 -14.84 0.98
C ALA A 18 -5.38 -13.88 -0.19
N ILE A 19 -4.25 -14.08 -0.88
CA ILE A 19 -3.88 -13.26 -2.05
C ILE A 19 -4.76 -13.58 -3.24
N HIS A 20 -5.06 -14.85 -3.46
CA HIS A 20 -5.97 -15.29 -4.52
C HIS A 20 -7.38 -14.74 -4.31
N ASP A 21 -7.93 -14.87 -3.12
CA ASP A 21 -9.27 -14.38 -2.78
C ASP A 21 -9.33 -12.85 -2.90
N GLY A 22 -8.30 -12.16 -2.42
CA GLY A 22 -8.16 -10.71 -2.60
C GLY A 22 -8.09 -10.28 -4.07
N LEU A 23 -7.44 -11.08 -4.92
CA LEU A 23 -7.39 -10.82 -6.36
C LEU A 23 -8.77 -10.99 -7.02
N LEU A 24 -9.56 -11.97 -6.61
CA LEU A 24 -10.94 -12.12 -7.08
C LEU A 24 -11.80 -10.91 -6.69
N VAL A 25 -11.70 -10.44 -5.44
CA VAL A 25 -12.39 -9.22 -4.99
C VAL A 25 -11.95 -8.01 -5.81
N LEU A 26 -10.66 -7.89 -6.11
CA LEU A 26 -10.15 -6.82 -6.97
C LEU A 26 -10.75 -6.89 -8.38
N LEU A 27 -10.81 -8.07 -8.98
CA LEU A 27 -11.39 -8.25 -10.32
C LEU A 27 -12.87 -7.86 -10.34
N ASP A 28 -13.64 -8.27 -9.33
CA ASP A 28 -15.05 -7.88 -9.20
C ASP A 28 -15.22 -6.37 -9.02
N SER A 29 -14.28 -5.71 -8.35
CA SER A 29 -14.32 -4.26 -8.12
C SER A 29 -13.98 -3.42 -9.35
N LEU A 30 -13.39 -3.97 -10.41
CA LEU A 30 -12.95 -3.22 -11.60
C LEU A 30 -14.10 -2.51 -12.33
N ALA A 31 -15.33 -2.95 -12.13
CA ALA A 31 -16.53 -2.29 -12.66
C ALA A 31 -17.01 -1.11 -11.81
N THR A 32 -16.39 -0.86 -10.66
CA THR A 32 -16.75 0.22 -9.73
C THR A 32 -15.68 1.31 -9.72
N GLU A 33 -16.02 2.50 -9.22
CA GLU A 33 -15.05 3.59 -9.05
C GLU A 33 -14.05 3.34 -7.92
N ASP A 34 -14.37 2.42 -7.02
CA ASP A 34 -13.59 2.13 -5.81
C ASP A 34 -12.43 1.15 -6.02
N TRP A 35 -12.27 0.61 -7.23
CA TRP A 35 -11.22 -0.39 -7.51
C TRP A 35 -9.80 0.07 -7.14
N PRO A 36 -9.40 1.37 -7.21
CA PRO A 36 -8.06 1.76 -6.79
C PRO A 36 -7.84 1.57 -5.29
N THR A 37 -8.87 1.82 -4.48
CA THR A 37 -8.85 1.53 -3.03
C THR A 37 -8.65 0.05 -2.77
N VAL A 38 -9.41 -0.81 -3.46
CA VAL A 38 -9.31 -2.28 -3.36
C VAL A 38 -7.92 -2.75 -3.77
N TYR A 39 -7.37 -2.17 -4.84
CA TYR A 39 -6.03 -2.47 -5.33
C TYR A 39 -4.95 -2.19 -4.26
N ILE A 40 -4.98 -1.02 -3.63
CA ILE A 40 -4.01 -0.66 -2.58
C ILE A 40 -4.13 -1.59 -1.37
N LYS A 41 -5.35 -1.90 -0.95
CA LYS A 41 -5.60 -2.86 0.14
C LYS A 41 -5.09 -4.26 -0.21
N TRP A 42 -5.20 -4.68 -1.46
CA TRP A 42 -4.65 -5.94 -1.95
C TRP A 42 -3.11 -5.95 -1.86
N GLU A 43 -2.43 -4.87 -2.27
CA GLU A 43 -0.97 -4.76 -2.12
C GLU A 43 -0.53 -4.81 -0.65
N LEU A 44 -1.27 -4.19 0.27
CA LEU A 44 -1.00 -4.31 1.71
C LEU A 44 -1.16 -5.76 2.21
N GLY A 45 -2.19 -6.44 1.75
CA GLY A 45 -2.40 -7.87 2.04
C GLY A 45 -1.26 -8.73 1.53
N LEU A 46 -0.77 -8.45 0.32
CA LEU A 46 0.40 -9.12 -0.25
C LEU A 46 1.66 -8.91 0.60
N LEU A 47 1.95 -7.67 1.00
CA LEU A 47 3.07 -7.37 1.90
C LEU A 47 2.98 -8.15 3.20
N LYS A 48 1.78 -8.25 3.78
CA LYS A 48 1.54 -9.02 5.00
C LYS A 48 1.80 -10.51 4.80
N GLU A 49 1.29 -11.08 3.71
CA GLU A 49 1.44 -12.51 3.40
C GLU A 49 2.89 -12.94 3.25
N ILE A 50 3.73 -12.09 2.68
CA ILE A 50 5.15 -12.36 2.49
C ILE A 50 6.04 -11.93 3.67
N GLY A 51 5.45 -11.52 4.79
CA GLY A 51 6.16 -11.21 6.04
C GLY A 51 6.60 -9.76 6.21
N TYR A 52 6.18 -8.84 5.34
CA TYR A 52 6.51 -7.41 5.41
C TYR A 52 5.29 -6.52 5.67
N GLY A 53 4.29 -7.04 6.39
CA GLY A 53 3.08 -6.30 6.73
C GLY A 53 3.36 -5.00 7.49
N LEU A 54 2.59 -3.96 7.18
CA LEU A 54 2.64 -2.71 7.91
C LEU A 54 1.84 -2.84 9.21
N ASP A 55 2.33 -2.22 10.29
CA ASP A 55 1.60 -2.10 11.55
C ASP A 55 0.99 -0.69 11.66
N LEU A 56 -0.28 -0.61 11.35
CA LEU A 56 -1.06 0.64 11.36
C LEU A 56 -1.95 0.78 12.60
N SER A 57 -1.77 -0.07 13.61
CA SER A 57 -2.66 -0.15 14.79
C SER A 57 -2.42 0.96 15.81
N GLU A 58 -1.18 1.42 15.92
CA GLU A 58 -0.78 2.45 16.89
C GLU A 58 0.48 3.21 16.46
N CYS A 59 0.68 4.39 17.03
CA CYS A 59 1.87 5.19 16.78
C CYS A 59 3.14 4.51 17.31
N ALA A 60 4.13 4.36 16.47
CA ALA A 60 5.41 3.76 16.82
C ALA A 60 6.17 4.48 17.95
N ALA A 61 5.95 5.79 18.09
CA ALA A 61 6.66 6.62 19.06
C ALA A 61 5.92 6.75 20.39
N THR A 62 4.57 6.81 20.36
CA THR A 62 3.75 7.15 21.54
C THR A 62 2.76 6.07 21.95
N GLY A 63 2.50 5.07 21.10
CA GLY A 63 1.45 4.10 21.31
C GLY A 63 0.03 4.65 21.13
N ALA A 64 -0.13 5.90 20.71
CA ALA A 64 -1.44 6.49 20.43
C ALA A 64 -2.12 5.76 19.28
N LYS A 65 -3.42 5.53 19.39
CA LYS A 65 -4.24 4.87 18.37
C LYS A 65 -5.00 5.85 17.50
N ASP A 66 -4.99 7.11 17.87
CA ASP A 66 -5.71 8.18 17.21
C ASP A 66 -4.75 9.06 16.39
N ASP A 67 -5.31 9.77 15.42
CA ASP A 67 -4.61 10.75 14.57
C ASP A 67 -3.33 10.20 13.93
N LEU A 68 -3.41 8.97 13.44
CA LEU A 68 -2.35 8.30 12.68
C LEU A 68 -2.39 8.80 11.24
N VAL A 69 -1.38 9.56 10.83
CA VAL A 69 -1.35 10.25 9.54
C VAL A 69 -0.13 9.95 8.69
N TRP A 70 0.86 9.26 9.27
CA TRP A 70 2.08 8.87 8.56
C TRP A 70 2.47 7.43 8.86
N VAL A 71 3.39 6.93 8.04
CA VAL A 71 4.08 5.64 8.22
C VAL A 71 5.58 5.88 8.16
N SER A 72 6.30 5.30 9.10
CA SER A 72 7.76 5.32 9.09
C SER A 72 8.30 4.45 7.95
N PRO A 73 9.09 4.99 7.02
CA PRO A 73 9.70 4.19 5.96
C PRO A 73 10.71 3.18 6.48
N ARG A 74 11.21 3.36 7.69
CA ARG A 74 12.17 2.43 8.31
C ARG A 74 11.51 1.20 8.90
N THR A 75 10.38 1.38 9.57
CA THR A 75 9.75 0.35 10.39
C THR A 75 8.44 -0.19 9.82
N GLY A 76 7.80 0.53 8.89
CA GLY A 76 6.46 0.18 8.40
C GLY A 76 5.36 0.39 9.44
N ARG A 77 5.63 1.13 10.52
CA ARG A 77 4.68 1.42 11.59
C ARG A 77 4.07 2.81 11.44
N ALA A 78 2.81 2.92 11.85
CA ALA A 78 2.10 4.20 11.84
C ALA A 78 2.74 5.22 12.80
N VAL A 79 2.59 6.49 12.47
CA VAL A 79 3.05 7.63 13.27
C VAL A 79 1.93 8.66 13.37
N SER A 80 1.64 9.10 14.58
CA SER A 80 0.64 10.14 14.83
C SER A 80 1.11 11.52 14.36
N ARG A 81 0.16 12.43 14.13
CA ARG A 81 0.45 13.81 13.74
C ARG A 81 1.39 14.49 14.72
N ALA A 82 1.10 14.41 16.01
CA ALA A 82 1.90 15.03 17.05
C ALA A 82 3.35 14.52 17.08
N ALA A 83 3.55 13.20 16.93
CA ALA A 83 4.88 12.60 16.99
C ALA A 83 5.71 12.82 15.72
N GLY A 84 5.06 12.92 14.56
CA GLY A 84 5.72 12.97 13.27
C GLY A 84 5.90 14.36 12.67
N GLU A 85 5.28 15.40 13.22
CA GLU A 85 5.28 16.74 12.62
C GLU A 85 6.68 17.29 12.33
N ALA A 86 7.62 17.10 13.24
CA ALA A 86 9.02 17.50 13.07
C ALA A 86 9.77 16.71 11.99
N TYR A 87 9.25 15.55 11.60
CA TYR A 87 9.88 14.60 10.65
C TYR A 87 9.03 14.32 9.42
N ARG A 88 7.97 15.10 9.18
CA ARG A 88 6.99 14.86 8.12
C ARG A 88 7.60 14.64 6.75
N ASP A 89 8.69 15.34 6.42
CA ASP A 89 9.39 15.22 5.15
C ASP A 89 10.09 13.87 4.94
N LYS A 90 10.30 13.13 6.04
CA LYS A 90 10.94 11.80 6.06
C LYS A 90 9.93 10.67 6.23
N LEU A 91 8.66 10.99 6.37
CA LEU A 91 7.58 10.04 6.60
C LEU A 91 6.73 9.88 5.33
N LEU A 92 6.11 8.71 5.20
CA LEU A 92 5.14 8.46 4.13
C LEU A 92 3.75 8.81 4.63
N THR A 93 2.94 9.41 3.77
CA THR A 93 1.54 9.72 4.10
C THR A 93 0.74 8.43 4.28
N LEU A 94 -0.02 8.35 5.36
CA LEU A 94 -0.96 7.27 5.63
C LEU A 94 -2.37 7.72 5.24
N PRO A 95 -2.95 7.16 4.17
CA PRO A 95 -4.32 7.46 3.80
C PRO A 95 -5.32 6.97 4.85
N ALA A 96 -6.32 7.79 5.16
CA ALA A 96 -7.32 7.49 6.19
C ALA A 96 -8.15 6.24 5.86
N PHE A 97 -8.42 5.96 4.59
CA PHE A 97 -9.19 4.78 4.19
C PHE A 97 -8.53 3.44 4.56
N LEU A 98 -7.22 3.43 4.81
CA LEU A 98 -6.51 2.23 5.26
C LEU A 98 -6.74 1.92 6.74
N LEU A 99 -7.20 2.90 7.51
CA LEU A 99 -7.51 2.75 8.93
C LEU A 99 -8.99 2.43 9.19
N THR A 100 -9.85 2.65 8.19
CA THR A 100 -11.29 2.48 8.33
C THR A 100 -11.76 1.26 7.55
N PRO A 101 -12.36 0.25 8.20
CA PRO A 101 -12.98 -0.87 7.49
C PRO A 101 -14.03 -0.37 6.49
N GLY A 102 -13.96 -0.82 5.24
CA GLY A 102 -14.85 -0.36 4.17
C GLY A 102 -14.59 1.07 3.68
N GLY A 103 -13.57 1.76 4.20
CA GLY A 103 -13.19 3.09 3.76
C GLY A 103 -12.76 3.12 2.29
N VAL A 104 -13.12 4.19 1.60
CA VAL A 104 -12.79 4.46 0.20
C VAL A 104 -11.97 5.74 0.12
N GLY A 105 -10.87 5.70 -0.63
CA GLY A 105 -9.98 6.84 -0.78
C GLY A 105 -10.38 7.78 -1.92
N GLY A 106 -10.26 9.09 -1.68
CA GLY A 106 -10.26 10.08 -2.76
C GLY A 106 -8.95 10.05 -3.56
N GLU A 107 -8.87 10.87 -4.61
CA GLU A 107 -7.74 10.87 -5.55
C GLU A 107 -6.38 11.09 -4.88
N GLU A 108 -6.28 12.05 -3.97
CA GLU A 108 -5.03 12.33 -3.22
C GLU A 108 -4.65 11.17 -2.31
N GLU A 109 -5.62 10.56 -1.68
CA GLU A 109 -5.41 9.39 -0.82
C GLU A 109 -4.98 8.17 -1.62
N ILE A 110 -5.53 7.97 -2.81
CA ILE A 110 -5.12 6.92 -3.74
C ILE A 110 -3.67 7.13 -4.17
N ALA A 111 -3.28 8.34 -4.54
CA ALA A 111 -1.90 8.66 -4.89
C ALA A 111 -0.94 8.41 -3.72
N ALA A 112 -1.33 8.81 -2.50
CA ALA A 112 -0.56 8.54 -1.28
C ALA A 112 -0.46 7.05 -0.97
N GLY A 113 -1.55 6.30 -1.11
CA GLY A 113 -1.60 4.85 -0.90
C GLY A 113 -0.70 4.09 -1.88
N LEU A 114 -0.72 4.46 -3.15
CA LEU A 114 0.15 3.87 -4.17
C LEU A 114 1.63 4.16 -3.92
N LYS A 115 1.94 5.36 -3.43
CA LYS A 115 3.31 5.71 -3.03
C LYS A 115 3.76 4.89 -1.82
N LEU A 116 2.88 4.73 -0.84
CA LEU A 116 3.13 3.96 0.38
C LEU A 116 3.41 2.49 0.06
N THR A 117 2.49 1.82 -0.61
CA THR A 117 2.65 0.39 -0.94
C THR A 117 3.79 0.16 -1.92
N GLY A 118 3.94 1.02 -2.92
CA GLY A 118 5.03 0.96 -3.89
C GLY A 118 6.40 1.05 -3.23
N TYR A 119 6.57 1.92 -2.24
CA TYR A 119 7.82 2.06 -1.49
C TYR A 119 8.21 0.75 -0.79
N PHE A 120 7.27 0.13 -0.07
CA PHE A 120 7.56 -1.10 0.67
C PHE A 120 7.72 -2.32 -0.23
N LEU A 121 6.96 -2.42 -1.31
CA LEU A 121 7.14 -3.46 -2.32
C LEU A 121 8.53 -3.37 -2.94
N GLU A 122 8.95 -2.19 -3.37
CA GLU A 122 10.27 -2.00 -3.98
C GLU A 122 11.39 -2.30 -2.99
N ARG A 123 11.33 -1.72 -1.80
CA ARG A 123 12.35 -1.89 -0.77
C ARG A 123 12.53 -3.33 -0.31
N ASN A 124 11.43 -4.04 -0.09
CA ASN A 124 11.46 -5.34 0.57
C ASN A 124 11.49 -6.52 -0.39
N LEU A 125 10.95 -6.35 -1.60
CA LEU A 125 10.79 -7.44 -2.57
C LEU A 125 11.70 -7.32 -3.77
N PHE A 126 11.80 -6.14 -4.36
CA PHE A 126 12.46 -5.99 -5.65
C PHE A 126 13.89 -5.52 -5.52
N ALA A 127 14.17 -4.48 -4.74
CA ALA A 127 15.52 -3.94 -4.56
C ALA A 127 16.54 -4.97 -4.03
N PRO A 128 16.21 -5.85 -3.08
CA PRO A 128 17.13 -6.88 -2.61
C PRO A 128 17.59 -7.86 -3.69
N HIS A 129 16.81 -8.00 -4.75
CA HIS A 129 17.11 -8.85 -5.92
C HIS A 129 17.61 -8.05 -7.14
N GLY A 130 17.98 -6.77 -6.94
CA GLY A 130 18.44 -5.91 -8.03
C GLY A 130 17.34 -5.55 -9.04
N ALA A 131 16.09 -5.70 -8.66
CA ALA A 131 14.92 -5.40 -9.49
C ALA A 131 14.21 -4.12 -9.03
N SER A 132 13.31 -3.62 -9.87
CA SER A 132 12.39 -2.52 -9.55
C SER A 132 10.94 -2.98 -9.65
N LEU A 133 10.02 -2.13 -9.24
CA LEU A 133 8.59 -2.37 -9.43
C LEU A 133 8.29 -2.77 -10.89
N PRO A 134 7.41 -3.75 -11.12
CA PRO A 134 7.01 -4.13 -12.48
C PRO A 134 6.54 -2.93 -13.29
N ALA A 135 6.93 -2.84 -14.56
CA ALA A 135 6.57 -1.73 -15.43
C ALA A 135 5.04 -1.50 -15.52
N ALA A 136 4.25 -2.57 -15.47
CA ALA A 136 2.80 -2.47 -15.41
C ALA A 136 2.30 -1.75 -14.15
N ARG A 137 2.97 -1.95 -13.02
CA ARG A 137 2.66 -1.25 -11.76
C ARG A 137 3.07 0.22 -11.80
N GLN A 138 4.22 0.53 -12.37
CA GLN A 138 4.68 1.91 -12.55
C GLN A 138 3.68 2.69 -13.43
N ARG A 139 3.29 2.13 -14.57
CA ARG A 139 2.29 2.74 -15.46
C ARG A 139 0.93 2.96 -14.78
N LEU A 140 0.51 2.03 -13.92
CA LEU A 140 -0.71 2.21 -13.14
C LEU A 140 -0.62 3.45 -12.24
N GLY A 141 0.47 3.59 -11.49
CA GLY A 141 0.71 4.75 -10.63
C GLY A 141 0.76 6.07 -11.39
N GLU A 142 1.36 6.08 -12.58
CA GLU A 142 1.41 7.26 -13.45
C GLU A 142 0.02 7.65 -13.96
N ARG A 143 -0.77 6.68 -14.43
CA ARG A 143 -2.14 6.92 -14.92
C ARG A 143 -3.07 7.47 -13.84
N LEU A 144 -3.05 6.89 -12.65
CA LEU A 144 -3.90 7.35 -11.55
C LEU A 144 -3.51 8.76 -11.10
N ARG A 145 -2.22 9.09 -11.06
CA ARG A 145 -1.77 10.46 -10.78
C ARG A 145 -2.15 11.45 -11.87
N ALA A 146 -2.14 11.06 -13.13
CA ALA A 146 -2.53 11.93 -14.23
C ALA A 146 -4.02 12.27 -14.19
N ILE A 147 -4.87 11.36 -13.74
CA ILE A 147 -6.32 11.59 -13.55
C ILE A 147 -6.52 12.63 -12.43
N SER A 148 -5.76 12.53 -11.34
CA SER A 148 -5.82 13.47 -10.20
C SER A 148 -5.30 14.89 -10.52
N ALA A 149 -4.57 15.06 -11.62
CA ALA A 149 -3.99 16.37 -12.00
C ALA A 149 -4.90 17.18 -12.97
N VAL A 150 -6.04 16.63 -13.36
CA VAL A 150 -7.04 17.26 -14.24
C VAL A 150 -8.20 17.79 -13.43
#